data_9750b24bd53ac28abadd5353c82be321
#
_entry.id   9750b24bd53ac28abadd5353c82be321
#
_cell.length_a   1.000
_cell.length_b   1.000
_cell.length_c   1.000
_cell.angle_alpha   90.00
_cell.angle_beta   90.00
_cell.angle_gamma   90.00
#
_symmetry.space_group_name_H-M   'P 1'
#
loop_
_entity.id
_entity.type
_entity.pdbx_description
1 polymer ?
#
loop_
_entity_poly.entity_id
_entity_poly.type
_entity_poly.pdbx_seq_one_letter_code
_entity_poly.pdbx_strand_id
1 'polypeptide(L)'
;PLRNLLRETIKFPDIQNNIESSSIESLAVTSASYRSRKSCTFFQANSNANNWNKTHREGKKTLINLDHLMASVALPLIFPAVRIKDEYFGDGAMRQATPLSPAIRLGAEKLMIISAKETDDRFQFNNPGEQYPSFAKIAGYMLEALFLDGLYSDIERLNRINQIIKNSGDSEIKTNSKTMKYVDYLVISPSEDLNEIAQKHYQNMPFSIRLLLQGL
;
A
#
# COMPACT_ATOMS: atom_id res chain seq x y z
N PRO A 1 -8.76 -18.49 -8.20
CA PRO A 1 -9.90 -17.56 -8.37
C PRO A 1 -9.39 -16.15 -8.67
N LEU A 2 -8.70 -15.45 -7.74
CA LEU A 2 -8.26 -14.05 -7.91
C LEU A 2 -7.38 -13.84 -9.16
N ARG A 3 -6.38 -14.70 -9.37
CA ARG A 3 -5.48 -14.61 -10.54
C ARG A 3 -6.24 -14.69 -11.88
N ASN A 4 -7.27 -15.53 -11.97
CA ASN A 4 -8.08 -15.64 -13.18
C ASN A 4 -8.96 -14.41 -13.37
N LEU A 5 -9.60 -13.93 -12.29
CA LEU A 5 -10.39 -12.71 -12.32
C LEU A 5 -9.55 -11.52 -12.82
N LEU A 6 -8.37 -11.30 -12.25
CA LEU A 6 -7.50 -10.19 -12.67
C LEU A 6 -7.03 -10.34 -14.12
N ARG A 7 -6.75 -11.57 -14.58
CA ARG A 7 -6.35 -11.84 -15.97
C ARG A 7 -7.46 -11.53 -16.96
N GLU A 8 -8.71 -11.82 -16.62
CA GLU A 8 -9.88 -11.60 -17.47
C GLU A 8 -10.33 -10.13 -17.47
N THR A 9 -10.13 -9.44 -16.35
CA THR A 9 -10.62 -8.07 -16.17
C THR A 9 -9.61 -7.00 -16.63
N ILE A 10 -8.30 -7.24 -16.44
CA ILE A 10 -7.28 -6.22 -16.69
C ILE A 10 -6.59 -6.48 -18.04
N LYS A 11 -6.69 -5.48 -18.92
CA LYS A 11 -5.96 -5.46 -20.20
C LYS A 11 -4.61 -4.76 -20.01
N PHE A 12 -3.58 -5.51 -19.63
CA PHE A 12 -2.25 -4.97 -19.37
C PHE A 12 -1.64 -4.12 -20.51
N PRO A 13 -1.84 -4.44 -21.80
CA PRO A 13 -1.38 -3.58 -22.89
C PRO A 13 -1.96 -2.16 -22.86
N ASP A 14 -3.19 -1.99 -22.38
CA ASP A 14 -3.85 -0.68 -22.31
C ASP A 14 -3.17 0.27 -21.32
N ILE A 15 -2.41 -0.26 -20.35
CA ILE A 15 -1.61 0.55 -19.42
C ILE A 15 -0.59 1.37 -20.20
N GLN A 16 0.13 0.74 -21.13
CA GLN A 16 1.13 1.43 -21.95
C GLN A 16 0.48 2.43 -22.88
N ASN A 17 -0.60 2.06 -23.54
CA ASN A 17 -1.36 2.94 -24.43
C ASN A 17 -1.85 4.20 -23.69
N ASN A 18 -2.35 4.04 -22.46
CA ASN A 18 -2.83 5.15 -21.64
C ASN A 18 -1.68 6.07 -21.17
N ILE A 19 -0.49 5.52 -20.94
CA ILE A 19 0.70 6.32 -20.61
C ILE A 19 1.18 7.09 -21.85
N GLU A 20 1.22 6.46 -23.02
CA GLU A 20 1.63 7.11 -24.27
C GLU A 20 0.65 8.18 -24.74
N SER A 21 -0.63 7.99 -24.52
CA SER A 21 -1.67 9.00 -24.77
C SER A 21 -1.77 10.10 -23.70
N SER A 22 -0.92 10.03 -22.65
CA SER A 22 -0.95 10.93 -21.50
C SER A 22 -2.30 10.95 -20.72
N SER A 23 -3.10 9.90 -20.86
CA SER A 23 -4.32 9.71 -20.04
C SER A 23 -3.96 9.41 -18.59
N ILE A 24 -2.83 8.74 -18.36
CA ILE A 24 -2.16 8.57 -17.07
C ILE A 24 -0.66 8.84 -17.26
N GLU A 25 0.02 9.38 -16.27
CA GLU A 25 1.48 9.58 -16.34
C GLU A 25 2.25 8.35 -15.91
N SER A 26 1.74 7.62 -14.94
CA SER A 26 2.38 6.41 -14.42
C SER A 26 1.40 5.53 -13.65
N LEU A 27 1.74 4.24 -13.59
CA LEU A 27 1.11 3.27 -12.71
C LEU A 27 2.20 2.63 -11.85
N ALA A 28 1.95 2.49 -10.55
CA ALA A 28 2.89 1.87 -9.62
C ALA A 28 2.20 0.82 -8.76
N VAL A 29 2.88 -0.29 -8.53
CA VAL A 29 2.46 -1.40 -7.67
C VAL A 29 3.59 -1.72 -6.71
N THR A 30 3.30 -1.76 -5.42
CA THR A 30 4.32 -2.01 -4.40
C THR A 30 4.20 -3.42 -3.82
N SER A 31 5.35 -4.09 -3.68
CA SER A 31 5.49 -5.40 -3.07
C SER A 31 6.69 -5.42 -2.12
N ALA A 32 6.74 -6.38 -1.22
CA ALA A 32 7.87 -6.59 -0.32
C ALA A 32 8.77 -7.70 -0.84
N SER A 33 10.06 -7.41 -1.04
CA SER A 33 11.05 -8.40 -1.42
C SER A 33 11.48 -9.22 -0.21
N TYR A 34 11.39 -10.53 -0.30
CA TYR A 34 11.92 -11.43 0.73
C TYR A 34 13.46 -11.49 0.74
N ARG A 35 14.09 -11.27 -0.43
CA ARG A 35 15.56 -11.31 -0.58
C ARG A 35 16.20 -10.04 -0.04
N SER A 36 15.82 -8.88 -0.61
CA SER A 36 16.44 -7.59 -0.25
C SER A 36 15.87 -6.99 1.04
N ARG A 37 14.74 -7.51 1.53
CA ARG A 37 13.96 -6.98 2.66
C ARG A 37 13.55 -5.52 2.48
N LYS A 38 13.42 -5.08 1.21
CA LYS A 38 12.99 -3.74 0.85
C LYS A 38 11.54 -3.73 0.38
N SER A 39 10.91 -2.57 0.53
CA SER A 39 9.73 -2.22 -0.24
C SER A 39 10.15 -1.98 -1.69
N CYS A 40 9.62 -2.75 -2.63
CA CYS A 40 9.89 -2.65 -4.04
C CYS A 40 8.67 -2.12 -4.78
N THR A 41 8.77 -0.93 -5.33
CA THR A 41 7.74 -0.33 -6.18
C THR A 41 8.06 -0.63 -7.64
N PHE A 42 7.29 -1.50 -8.26
CA PHE A 42 7.29 -1.69 -9.70
C PHE A 42 6.47 -0.58 -10.33
N PHE A 43 7.02 0.12 -11.30
CA PHE A 43 6.28 1.21 -11.94
C PHE A 43 6.46 1.22 -13.45
N GLN A 44 5.41 1.59 -14.13
CA GLN A 44 5.35 1.83 -15.56
C GLN A 44 5.02 3.31 -15.76
N ALA A 45 5.86 4.00 -16.50
CA ALA A 45 5.77 5.45 -16.70
C ALA A 45 6.43 5.83 -18.02
N ASN A 46 6.21 7.08 -18.45
CA ASN A 46 6.91 7.67 -19.59
C ASN A 46 8.44 7.67 -19.40
N SER A 47 9.18 8.23 -20.37
CA SER A 47 10.65 8.20 -20.40
C SER A 47 11.33 8.92 -19.22
N ASN A 48 10.66 9.90 -18.60
CA ASN A 48 11.28 10.79 -17.62
C ASN A 48 11.41 10.21 -16.20
N ALA A 49 10.67 9.15 -15.89
CA ALA A 49 10.74 8.52 -14.57
C ALA A 49 11.92 7.52 -14.49
N ASN A 50 12.77 7.71 -13.48
CA ASN A 50 13.98 6.91 -13.26
C ASN A 50 13.83 5.95 -12.08
N ASN A 51 14.56 4.84 -12.14
CA ASN A 51 14.71 3.93 -11.00
C ASN A 51 15.29 4.65 -9.79
N TRP A 52 14.89 4.20 -8.60
CA TRP A 52 15.51 4.68 -7.35
C TRP A 52 15.88 3.52 -6.45
N ASN A 53 16.94 3.72 -5.66
CA ASN A 53 17.37 2.78 -4.64
C ASN A 53 17.71 3.53 -3.36
N LYS A 54 17.06 3.14 -2.26
CA LYS A 54 17.27 3.68 -0.90
C LYS A 54 17.43 2.51 0.06
N THR A 55 17.79 2.80 1.30
CA THR A 55 18.08 1.79 2.33
C THR A 55 16.96 0.76 2.47
N HIS A 56 15.69 1.20 2.57
CA HIS A 56 14.55 0.32 2.83
C HIS A 56 13.55 0.22 1.68
N ARG A 57 13.80 0.92 0.56
CA ARG A 57 12.87 0.97 -0.56
C ARG A 57 13.58 1.18 -1.90
N GLU A 58 13.04 0.58 -2.92
CA GLU A 58 13.51 0.73 -4.30
C GLU A 58 12.33 0.88 -5.26
N GLY A 59 12.57 1.51 -6.40
CA GLY A 59 11.64 1.58 -7.51
C GLY A 59 12.26 1.05 -8.77
N LYS A 60 11.57 0.14 -9.42
CA LYS A 60 12.00 -0.55 -10.63
C LYS A 60 11.04 -0.22 -11.77
N LYS A 61 11.51 0.51 -12.77
CA LYS A 61 10.75 0.74 -14.00
C LYS A 61 10.61 -0.56 -14.77
N THR A 62 9.38 -0.98 -15.06
CA THR A 62 9.08 -2.22 -15.75
C THR A 62 7.67 -2.18 -16.32
N LEU A 63 7.38 -3.06 -17.28
CA LEU A 63 6.01 -3.31 -17.69
C LEU A 63 5.29 -4.07 -16.57
N ILE A 64 4.21 -3.48 -16.08
CA ILE A 64 3.39 -4.09 -15.03
C ILE A 64 2.59 -5.24 -15.64
N ASN A 65 2.57 -6.36 -14.95
CA ASN A 65 1.85 -7.56 -15.34
C ASN A 65 1.13 -8.19 -14.14
N LEU A 66 0.43 -9.28 -14.38
CA LEU A 66 -0.35 -9.99 -13.40
C LEU A 66 0.47 -10.41 -12.16
N ASP A 67 1.74 -10.81 -12.34
CA ASP A 67 2.57 -11.25 -11.21
C ASP A 67 2.91 -10.11 -10.25
N HIS A 68 3.07 -8.89 -10.76
CA HIS A 68 3.25 -7.70 -9.91
C HIS A 68 2.02 -7.42 -9.04
N LEU A 69 0.80 -7.54 -9.61
CA LEU A 69 -0.44 -7.38 -8.86
C LEU A 69 -0.63 -8.50 -7.83
N MET A 70 -0.38 -9.75 -8.24
CA MET A 70 -0.48 -10.89 -7.33
C MET A 70 0.53 -10.80 -6.18
N ALA A 71 1.74 -10.30 -6.43
CA ALA A 71 2.74 -10.08 -5.40
C ALA A 71 2.32 -8.99 -4.40
N SER A 72 1.68 -7.92 -4.90
CA SER A 72 1.23 -6.79 -4.08
C SER A 72 0.12 -7.15 -3.07
N VAL A 73 -0.62 -8.22 -3.32
CA VAL A 73 -1.71 -8.72 -2.46
C VAL A 73 -1.39 -10.08 -1.82
N ALA A 74 -0.14 -10.52 -1.90
CA ALA A 74 0.29 -11.81 -1.35
C ALA A 74 0.56 -11.69 0.15
N LEU A 75 -0.52 -11.63 0.93
CA LEU A 75 -0.52 -11.60 2.40
C LEU A 75 0.19 -12.84 2.95
N PRO A 76 1.20 -12.68 3.83
CA PRO A 76 1.87 -13.80 4.46
C PRO A 76 0.86 -14.72 5.16
N LEU A 77 1.15 -16.01 5.16
CA LEU A 77 0.33 -17.08 5.76
C LEU A 77 -1.00 -17.35 5.02
N ILE A 78 -1.56 -16.38 4.29
CA ILE A 78 -2.83 -16.52 3.58
C ILE A 78 -2.59 -16.85 2.09
N PHE A 79 -1.64 -16.17 1.46
CA PHE A 79 -1.30 -16.36 0.06
C PHE A 79 0.17 -16.75 -0.13
N PRO A 80 0.48 -17.60 -1.13
CA PRO A 80 1.85 -17.94 -1.43
C PRO A 80 2.62 -16.72 -1.97
N ALA A 81 3.90 -16.65 -1.63
CA ALA A 81 4.80 -15.66 -2.21
C ALA A 81 4.87 -15.81 -3.73
N VAL A 82 4.95 -14.70 -4.45
CA VAL A 82 4.98 -14.67 -5.90
C VAL A 82 6.40 -14.49 -6.40
N ARG A 83 6.82 -15.36 -7.33
CA ARG A 83 8.12 -15.24 -7.96
C ARG A 83 8.07 -14.27 -9.14
N ILE A 84 8.90 -13.22 -9.10
CA ILE A 84 9.11 -12.29 -10.21
C ILE A 84 10.59 -12.37 -10.57
N LYS A 85 10.91 -12.86 -11.76
CA LYS A 85 12.28 -13.19 -12.18
C LYS A 85 12.94 -14.17 -11.20
N ASP A 86 14.02 -13.76 -10.55
CA ASP A 86 14.82 -14.59 -9.64
C ASP A 86 14.58 -14.30 -8.16
N GLU A 87 13.49 -13.63 -7.83
CA GLU A 87 13.20 -13.16 -6.47
C GLU A 87 11.75 -13.41 -6.10
N TYR A 88 11.49 -13.69 -4.80
CA TYR A 88 10.16 -13.85 -4.25
C TYR A 88 9.68 -12.57 -3.58
N PHE A 89 8.40 -12.27 -3.78
CA PHE A 89 7.73 -11.09 -3.26
C PHE A 89 6.47 -11.46 -2.51
N GLY A 90 6.17 -10.69 -1.50
CA GLY A 90 4.92 -10.71 -0.75
C GLY A 90 4.25 -9.34 -0.73
N ASP A 91 3.20 -9.22 0.04
CA ASP A 91 2.38 -8.02 0.15
C ASP A 91 3.23 -6.77 0.45
N GLY A 92 2.94 -5.70 -0.29
CA GLY A 92 3.67 -4.44 -0.18
C GLY A 92 3.62 -3.82 1.20
N ALA A 93 2.50 -3.91 1.89
CA ALA A 93 2.29 -3.32 3.21
C ALA A 93 3.29 -3.82 4.25
N MET A 94 3.79 -5.06 4.13
CA MET A 94 4.80 -5.62 5.05
C MET A 94 6.05 -4.76 5.23
N ARG A 95 6.42 -3.95 4.24
CA ARG A 95 7.64 -3.14 4.23
C ARG A 95 7.42 -1.69 3.82
N GLN A 96 6.17 -1.30 3.60
CA GLN A 96 5.82 0.02 3.07
C GLN A 96 5.64 1.07 4.18
N ALA A 97 6.72 1.40 4.87
CA ALA A 97 6.72 2.46 5.90
C ALA A 97 6.43 3.87 5.35
N THR A 98 6.40 4.07 4.04
CA THR A 98 6.15 5.37 3.39
C THR A 98 5.29 5.19 2.14
N PRO A 99 3.99 4.87 2.30
CA PRO A 99 3.09 4.56 1.19
C PRO A 99 2.87 5.70 0.21
N LEU A 100 2.99 6.95 0.62
CA LEU A 100 2.84 8.13 -0.24
C LEU A 100 4.06 8.39 -1.12
N SER A 101 5.22 7.89 -0.72
CA SER A 101 6.50 8.16 -1.39
C SER A 101 6.55 7.77 -2.87
N PRO A 102 6.00 6.63 -3.33
CA PRO A 102 5.98 6.30 -4.76
C PRO A 102 5.26 7.34 -5.61
N ALA A 103 4.05 7.74 -5.22
CA ALA A 103 3.26 8.73 -5.94
C ALA A 103 3.98 10.10 -6.03
N ILE A 104 4.52 10.58 -4.89
CA ILE A 104 5.29 11.83 -4.85
C ILE A 104 6.54 11.75 -5.74
N ARG A 105 7.23 10.60 -5.76
CA ARG A 105 8.42 10.40 -6.61
C ARG A 105 8.09 10.34 -8.10
N LEU A 106 6.91 9.90 -8.44
CA LEU A 106 6.42 9.84 -9.81
C LEU A 106 5.77 11.16 -10.25
N GLY A 107 5.82 12.21 -9.40
CA GLY A 107 5.45 13.57 -9.78
C GLY A 107 4.09 14.05 -9.26
N ALA A 108 3.40 13.28 -8.42
CA ALA A 108 2.10 13.71 -7.91
C ALA A 108 2.21 15.01 -7.10
N GLU A 109 1.40 15.99 -7.46
CA GLU A 109 1.27 17.29 -6.79
C GLU A 109 0.07 17.33 -5.83
N LYS A 110 -0.90 16.45 -6.05
CA LYS A 110 -2.07 16.24 -5.19
C LYS A 110 -2.27 14.74 -4.99
N LEU A 111 -2.66 14.36 -3.78
CA LEU A 111 -2.89 12.97 -3.43
C LEU A 111 -4.34 12.75 -3.04
N MET A 112 -5.00 11.78 -3.66
CA MET A 112 -6.20 11.17 -3.13
C MET A 112 -5.80 9.84 -2.49
N ILE A 113 -5.98 9.74 -1.19
CA ILE A 113 -5.60 8.58 -0.38
C ILE A 113 -6.87 7.83 -0.02
N ILE A 114 -6.98 6.58 -0.47
CA ILE A 114 -8.10 5.71 -0.11
C ILE A 114 -7.59 4.74 0.95
N SER A 115 -8.09 4.92 2.19
CA SER A 115 -7.73 4.07 3.34
C SER A 115 -8.75 2.95 3.51
N ALA A 116 -8.30 1.78 3.95
CA ALA A 116 -9.18 0.69 4.38
C ALA A 116 -9.57 0.79 5.86
N LYS A 117 -8.99 1.74 6.61
CA LYS A 117 -9.28 1.95 8.04
C LYS A 117 -10.05 3.26 8.23
N GLU A 118 -11.00 3.23 9.14
CA GLU A 118 -11.67 4.42 9.63
C GLU A 118 -10.67 5.32 10.38
N THR A 119 -10.83 6.64 10.22
CA THR A 119 -9.92 7.65 10.80
C THR A 119 -10.27 7.97 12.25
N ASP A 120 -11.35 7.40 12.76
CA ASP A 120 -11.95 7.81 14.04
C ASP A 120 -11.58 6.84 15.16
N ASP A 121 -10.85 7.34 16.17
CA ASP A 121 -10.47 6.63 17.40
C ASP A 121 -11.68 6.23 18.30
N ARG A 122 -12.92 6.40 17.81
CA ARG A 122 -14.14 6.12 18.56
C ARG A 122 -14.38 4.66 18.90
N PHE A 123 -13.70 3.74 18.23
CA PHE A 123 -13.74 2.31 18.53
C PHE A 123 -12.59 1.88 19.45
N GLN A 124 -12.50 2.47 20.62
CA GLN A 124 -11.78 1.84 21.71
C GLN A 124 -12.60 0.63 22.15
N PHE A 125 -12.04 -0.55 21.98
CA PHE A 125 -12.56 -1.79 22.55
C PHE A 125 -12.52 -1.69 24.08
N ASN A 126 -13.50 -1.02 24.66
CA ASN A 126 -13.77 -1.02 26.10
C ASN A 126 -14.55 -2.29 26.45
N ASN A 127 -13.90 -3.43 26.45
CA ASN A 127 -14.37 -4.61 27.15
C ASN A 127 -13.53 -4.78 28.44
N PRO A 128 -13.97 -4.24 29.58
CA PRO A 128 -13.35 -4.54 30.86
C PRO A 128 -13.68 -6.01 31.21
N GLY A 129 -12.68 -6.88 31.16
CA GLY A 129 -12.81 -8.32 31.48
C GLY A 129 -12.21 -9.26 30.48
N GLU A 130 -11.31 -8.82 29.60
CA GLU A 130 -10.69 -9.68 28.61
C GLU A 130 -9.86 -10.79 29.24
N GLN A 131 -10.18 -12.03 28.84
CA GLN A 131 -9.32 -13.19 29.03
C GLN A 131 -8.00 -13.00 28.29
N TYR A 132 -6.95 -13.71 28.71
CA TYR A 132 -5.66 -13.73 28.03
C TYR A 132 -5.84 -13.91 26.50
N PRO A 133 -5.23 -13.05 25.67
CA PRO A 133 -5.47 -13.06 24.23
C PRO A 133 -5.04 -14.40 23.62
N SER A 134 -5.89 -14.98 22.78
CA SER A 134 -5.56 -16.20 22.04
C SER A 134 -4.38 -15.94 21.09
N PHE A 135 -3.65 -16.99 20.71
CA PHE A 135 -2.57 -16.89 19.71
C PHE A 135 -3.04 -16.20 18.42
N ALA A 136 -4.24 -16.48 18.03
CA ALA A 136 -4.90 -15.92 16.88
C ALA A 136 -5.15 -14.40 17.01
N LYS A 137 -5.61 -13.94 18.17
CA LYS A 137 -5.80 -12.52 18.45
C LYS A 137 -4.46 -11.77 18.40
N ILE A 138 -3.38 -12.41 18.92
CA ILE A 138 -2.01 -11.87 18.84
C ILE A 138 -1.54 -11.80 17.38
N ALA A 139 -1.75 -12.87 16.60
CA ALA A 139 -1.38 -12.89 15.18
C ALA A 139 -2.16 -11.85 14.35
N GLY A 140 -3.46 -11.71 14.62
CA GLY A 140 -4.30 -10.67 14.01
C GLY A 140 -3.79 -9.27 14.32
N TYR A 141 -3.50 -8.98 15.59
CA TYR A 141 -2.92 -7.69 16.00
C TYR A 141 -1.56 -7.41 15.33
N MET A 142 -0.71 -8.42 15.23
CA MET A 142 0.58 -8.28 14.53
C MET A 142 0.40 -7.98 13.03
N LEU A 143 -0.56 -8.63 12.37
CA LEU A 143 -0.89 -8.34 10.98
C LEU A 143 -1.45 -6.93 10.84
N GLU A 144 -2.37 -6.53 11.70
CA GLU A 144 -2.95 -5.19 11.70
C GLU A 144 -1.87 -4.10 11.84
N ALA A 145 -0.96 -4.24 12.80
CA ALA A 145 0.14 -3.32 13.01
C ALA A 145 1.06 -3.19 11.79
N LEU A 146 1.29 -4.29 11.05
CA LEU A 146 2.09 -4.26 9.83
C LEU A 146 1.42 -3.46 8.69
N PHE A 147 0.10 -3.42 8.64
CA PHE A 147 -0.63 -2.84 7.50
C PHE A 147 -1.08 -1.39 7.70
N LEU A 148 -1.26 -0.92 8.94
CA LEU A 148 -2.00 0.31 9.21
C LEU A 148 -1.13 1.47 9.69
N ASP A 149 -0.08 1.23 10.44
CA ASP A 149 0.70 2.29 11.08
C ASP A 149 1.52 3.14 10.11
N GLY A 150 1.89 2.59 8.95
CA GLY A 150 2.72 3.29 7.97
C GLY A 150 2.05 4.49 7.30
N LEU A 151 0.73 4.43 7.06
CA LEU A 151 0.02 5.49 6.34
C LEU A 151 -0.11 6.77 7.16
N TYR A 152 -0.56 6.66 8.39
CA TYR A 152 -0.76 7.84 9.25
C TYR A 152 0.57 8.54 9.59
N SER A 153 1.60 7.75 9.89
CA SER A 153 2.95 8.28 10.12
C SER A 153 3.51 9.01 8.88
N ASP A 154 3.21 8.52 7.67
CA ASP A 154 3.66 9.18 6.44
C ASP A 154 2.84 10.45 6.13
N ILE A 155 1.54 10.47 6.43
CA ILE A 155 0.68 11.68 6.36
C ILE A 155 1.19 12.75 7.34
N GLU A 156 1.49 12.39 8.59
CA GLU A 156 2.06 13.33 9.56
C GLU A 156 3.40 13.91 9.09
N ARG A 157 4.24 13.06 8.50
CA ARG A 157 5.50 13.50 7.89
C ARG A 157 5.26 14.47 6.74
N LEU A 158 4.30 14.17 5.85
CA LEU A 158 3.91 15.05 4.75
C LEU A 158 3.43 16.40 5.29
N ASN A 159 2.59 16.41 6.32
CA ASN A 159 2.09 17.62 6.94
C ASN A 159 3.23 18.48 7.50
N ARG A 160 4.20 17.90 8.17
CA ARG A 160 5.38 18.64 8.67
C ARG A 160 6.17 19.27 7.52
N ILE A 161 6.38 18.54 6.43
CA ILE A 161 7.07 19.04 5.24
C ILE A 161 6.28 20.20 4.62
N ASN A 162 4.97 20.03 4.44
CA ASN A 162 4.08 21.07 3.92
C ASN A 162 4.10 22.34 4.78
N GLN A 163 4.11 22.22 6.10
CA GLN A 163 4.22 23.35 7.02
C GLN A 163 5.56 24.10 6.86
N ILE A 164 6.68 23.36 6.73
CA ILE A 164 8.00 23.97 6.52
C ILE A 164 8.01 24.76 5.21
N ILE A 165 7.49 24.18 4.12
CA ILE A 165 7.41 24.86 2.81
C ILE A 165 6.52 26.09 2.88
N LYS A 166 5.36 26.00 3.51
CA LYS A 166 4.44 27.14 3.67
C LYS A 166 5.05 28.28 4.48
N ASN A 167 5.82 27.95 5.52
CA ASN A 167 6.47 28.95 6.37
C ASN A 167 7.71 29.59 5.71
N SER A 168 8.33 28.95 4.71
CA SER A 168 9.43 29.55 3.96
C SER A 168 9.00 30.62 2.97
N GLY A 169 7.70 30.71 2.67
CA GLY A 169 7.16 31.63 1.67
C GLY A 169 7.37 31.19 0.21
N ASP A 170 8.05 30.07 -0.01
CA ASP A 170 8.32 29.51 -1.33
C ASP A 170 7.34 28.35 -1.63
N SER A 171 7.07 28.11 -2.91
CA SER A 171 6.28 26.94 -3.34
C SER A 171 7.11 25.64 -3.32
N GLU A 172 8.43 25.74 -3.27
CA GLU A 172 9.36 24.61 -3.21
C GLU A 172 10.65 25.00 -2.47
N ILE A 173 11.22 24.03 -1.77
CA ILE A 173 12.54 24.19 -1.12
C ILE A 173 13.55 23.30 -1.86
N LYS A 174 14.59 23.94 -2.41
CA LYS A 174 15.72 23.23 -3.05
C LYS A 174 16.81 23.00 -2.03
N THR A 175 17.12 21.74 -1.76
CA THR A 175 18.31 21.32 -1.02
C THR A 175 19.34 20.72 -1.99
N ASN A 176 20.60 20.63 -1.60
CA ASN A 176 21.72 20.16 -2.45
C ASN A 176 21.46 18.86 -3.24
N SER A 177 20.43 18.09 -2.91
CA SER A 177 20.13 16.82 -3.57
C SER A 177 18.66 16.56 -3.84
N LYS A 178 17.74 17.47 -3.47
CA LYS A 178 16.30 17.26 -3.60
C LYS A 178 15.51 18.56 -3.64
N THR A 179 14.48 18.59 -4.47
CA THR A 179 13.42 19.60 -4.40
C THR A 179 12.27 19.02 -3.58
N MET A 180 11.89 19.72 -2.52
CA MET A 180 10.67 19.42 -1.75
C MET A 180 9.59 20.39 -2.22
N LYS A 181 8.47 19.85 -2.68
CA LYS A 181 7.30 20.61 -3.11
C LYS A 181 6.17 20.41 -2.10
N TYR A 182 5.33 21.42 -1.97
CA TYR A 182 4.05 21.29 -1.28
C TYR A 182 3.19 20.26 -2.02
N VAL A 183 2.60 19.32 -1.30
CA VAL A 183 1.72 18.28 -1.85
C VAL A 183 0.42 18.30 -1.06
N ASP A 184 -0.65 18.71 -1.72
CA ASP A 184 -1.98 18.67 -1.12
C ASP A 184 -2.53 17.24 -1.08
N TYR A 185 -3.43 16.93 -0.14
CA TYR A 185 -4.00 15.60 -0.05
C TYR A 185 -5.42 15.58 0.49
N LEU A 186 -6.18 14.57 0.06
CA LEU A 186 -7.49 14.20 0.56
C LEU A 186 -7.45 12.73 1.02
N VAL A 187 -7.95 12.46 2.22
CA VAL A 187 -8.13 11.10 2.72
C VAL A 187 -9.60 10.71 2.62
N ILE A 188 -9.86 9.56 2.01
CA ILE A 188 -11.17 8.93 1.95
C ILE A 188 -11.08 7.66 2.78
N SER A 189 -11.91 7.58 3.82
CA SER A 189 -12.00 6.41 4.70
C SER A 189 -13.39 5.78 4.59
N PRO A 190 -13.54 4.47 4.91
CA PRO A 190 -14.84 3.84 4.99
C PRO A 190 -15.75 4.55 5.99
N SER A 191 -17.04 4.63 5.68
CA SER A 191 -18.06 5.18 6.58
C SER A 191 -18.57 4.15 7.60
N GLU A 192 -18.28 2.87 7.39
CA GLU A 192 -18.66 1.75 8.25
C GLU A 192 -17.42 0.90 8.59
N ASP A 193 -17.40 0.29 9.78
CA ASP A 193 -16.33 -0.63 10.16
C ASP A 193 -16.35 -1.87 9.27
N LEU A 194 -15.23 -2.08 8.55
CA LEU A 194 -15.06 -3.24 7.68
C LEU A 194 -15.08 -4.55 8.48
N ASN A 195 -14.71 -4.54 9.77
CA ASN A 195 -14.79 -5.72 10.63
C ASN A 195 -16.24 -6.10 10.91
N GLU A 196 -17.13 -5.13 11.14
CA GLU A 196 -18.56 -5.40 11.29
C GLU A 196 -19.17 -6.00 10.00
N ILE A 197 -18.79 -5.44 8.84
CA ILE A 197 -19.23 -5.98 7.55
C ILE A 197 -18.71 -7.40 7.38
N ALA A 198 -17.43 -7.67 7.69
CA ALA A 198 -16.84 -8.99 7.60
C ALA A 198 -17.54 -9.99 8.54
N GLN A 199 -17.87 -9.60 9.77
CA GLN A 199 -18.63 -10.43 10.72
C GLN A 199 -20.02 -10.77 10.23
N LYS A 200 -20.76 -9.81 9.67
CA LYS A 200 -22.09 -10.06 9.08
C LYS A 200 -22.04 -11.06 7.93
N HIS A 201 -20.96 -11.11 7.19
CA HIS A 201 -20.77 -12.01 6.05
C HIS A 201 -19.92 -13.24 6.32
N TYR A 202 -19.52 -13.47 7.58
CA TYR A 202 -18.67 -14.60 8.00
C TYR A 202 -19.17 -15.96 7.49
N GLN A 203 -20.47 -16.22 7.56
CA GLN A 203 -21.07 -17.49 7.13
C GLN A 203 -20.96 -17.71 5.61
N ASN A 204 -20.83 -16.66 4.82
CA ASN A 204 -20.72 -16.72 3.37
C ASN A 204 -19.26 -16.92 2.89
N MET A 205 -18.31 -16.91 3.81
CA MET A 205 -16.89 -17.11 3.49
C MET A 205 -16.59 -18.59 3.19
N PRO A 206 -15.62 -18.88 2.30
CA PRO A 206 -15.13 -20.23 2.07
C PRO A 206 -14.69 -20.92 3.37
N PHE A 207 -14.93 -22.24 3.46
CA PHE A 207 -14.62 -23.01 4.68
C PHE A 207 -13.18 -22.84 5.14
N SER A 208 -12.21 -22.82 4.21
CA SER A 208 -10.79 -22.61 4.50
C SER A 208 -10.49 -21.26 5.17
N ILE A 209 -11.19 -20.21 4.75
CA ILE A 209 -11.05 -18.87 5.36
C ILE A 209 -11.74 -18.85 6.73
N ARG A 210 -12.93 -19.46 6.86
CA ARG A 210 -13.60 -19.56 8.16
C ARG A 210 -12.78 -20.34 9.18
N LEU A 211 -12.16 -21.45 8.77
CA LEU A 211 -11.28 -22.23 9.65
C LEU A 211 -10.07 -21.43 10.11
N LEU A 212 -9.48 -20.65 9.22
CA LEU A 212 -8.36 -19.75 9.52
C LEU A 212 -8.79 -18.65 10.51
N LEU A 213 -9.97 -18.07 10.31
CA LEU A 213 -10.53 -17.04 11.20
C LEU A 213 -11.08 -17.61 12.52
N GLN A 214 -11.49 -18.87 12.60
CA GLN A 214 -11.87 -19.54 13.87
C GLN A 214 -10.65 -19.87 14.75
N GLY A 215 -9.49 -20.06 14.14
CA GLY A 215 -8.23 -20.18 14.87
C GLY A 215 -7.65 -18.80 15.25
N LEU A 216 -8.18 -17.75 14.69
CA LEU A 216 -7.94 -16.35 14.97
C LEU A 216 -9.02 -15.82 15.90
#